data_0d81a634061423bf1ddf81f4e5b1d0ec
#
_entry.id   0d81a634061423bf1ddf81f4e5b1d0ec
#
_cell.length_a   1.000
_cell.length_b   1.000
_cell.length_c   1.000
_cell.angle_alpha   90.00
_cell.angle_beta   90.00
_cell.angle_gamma   90.00
#
_symmetry.space_group_name_H-M   'P 1'
#
loop_
_entity.id
_entity.type
_entity.pdbx_description
1 polymer ?
#
loop_
_entity_poly.entity_id
_entity_poly.type
_entity_poly.pdbx_seq_one_letter_code
_entity_poly.pdbx_strand_id
1 'polypeptide(L)'
;MEEYVIKNQKKLRLGITTGTCSAAAAQAAAIQLLLGVESHAVTLRTPKGMTVSVPVYLLEADADRVSYKVVKDSGDDPDVTNGTDVCVTVAYAKQRVREQIDGSQDRSCAFTSESFPYLTLDGGIGIGRVTKEGLEQAVGQAAINRVPRQMIFAAVADVCEKANVSEPLHITVWMPEGEALAKRTFNPKLGIEGGLSVLGTSGILEPMSEQAIVATIETEIRQLHAVGEEKILVTPGNYGQAYASEYLKLDLTKSVKSSNYIGDTIDLAISYGMKDFLLVGNIGKLVKLSLIHISEPTRHSLI
;
A
#
# COMPACT_ATOMS: atom_id res chain seq x y z
N MET A 1 -5.39 -13.21 -14.12
CA MET A 1 -4.00 -13.03 -14.64
C MET A 1 -3.25 -14.35 -14.49
N GLU A 2 -2.71 -14.88 -15.57
CA GLU A 2 -1.97 -16.18 -15.53
C GLU A 2 -0.45 -15.97 -15.61
N GLU A 3 0.06 -14.91 -15.01
CA GLU A 3 1.49 -14.64 -14.98
C GLU A 3 2.11 -15.16 -13.69
N TYR A 4 3.32 -15.68 -13.79
CA TYR A 4 4.00 -16.41 -12.73
C TYR A 4 5.44 -15.92 -12.57
N VAL A 5 5.94 -16.03 -11.35
CA VAL A 5 7.36 -15.88 -11.03
C VAL A 5 7.89 -17.21 -10.50
N ILE A 6 9.16 -17.53 -10.81
CA ILE A 6 9.81 -18.72 -10.25
C ILE A 6 10.68 -18.27 -9.09
N LYS A 7 10.33 -18.72 -7.88
CA LYS A 7 11.11 -18.48 -6.65
C LYS A 7 11.28 -19.78 -5.89
N ASN A 8 12.49 -20.06 -5.45
CA ASN A 8 12.81 -21.27 -4.69
C ASN A 8 12.28 -22.56 -5.37
N GLN A 9 12.44 -22.68 -6.68
CA GLN A 9 11.97 -23.79 -7.53
C GLN A 9 10.44 -23.96 -7.58
N LYS A 10 9.68 -23.00 -7.08
CA LYS A 10 8.21 -22.98 -7.13
C LYS A 10 7.75 -21.95 -8.15
N LYS A 11 6.77 -22.33 -8.94
CA LYS A 11 6.04 -21.44 -9.83
C LYS A 11 4.94 -20.79 -9.00
N LEU A 12 5.02 -19.47 -8.79
CA LEU A 12 4.09 -18.70 -7.96
C LEU A 12 3.32 -17.70 -8.83
N ARG A 13 2.01 -17.67 -8.69
CA ARG A 13 1.11 -16.80 -9.45
C ARG A 13 1.21 -15.36 -8.94
N LEU A 14 1.34 -14.42 -9.86
CA LEU A 14 1.30 -12.99 -9.54
C LEU A 14 -0.12 -12.55 -9.17
N GLY A 15 -0.22 -11.57 -8.29
CA GLY A 15 -1.45 -10.88 -7.94
C GLY A 15 -1.45 -9.43 -8.38
N ILE A 16 -2.51 -8.70 -8.02
CA ILE A 16 -2.62 -7.25 -8.22
C ILE A 16 -2.63 -6.52 -6.88
N THR A 17 -2.07 -5.31 -6.88
CA THR A 17 -2.02 -4.49 -5.67
C THR A 17 -3.36 -3.81 -5.40
N THR A 18 -3.57 -3.37 -4.15
CA THR A 18 -4.75 -2.56 -3.78
C THR A 18 -4.84 -1.29 -4.63
N GLY A 19 -3.69 -0.68 -4.99
CA GLY A 19 -3.64 0.47 -5.90
C GLY A 19 -4.18 0.16 -7.29
N THR A 20 -3.86 -1.01 -7.86
CA THR A 20 -4.38 -1.45 -9.16
C THR A 20 -5.89 -1.73 -9.09
N CYS A 21 -6.36 -2.38 -8.02
CA CYS A 21 -7.79 -2.58 -7.79
C CYS A 21 -8.54 -1.25 -7.72
N SER A 22 -8.01 -0.29 -6.96
CA SER A 22 -8.60 1.05 -6.81
C SER A 22 -8.63 1.81 -8.14
N ALA A 23 -7.56 1.76 -8.93
CA ALA A 23 -7.52 2.41 -10.24
C ALA A 23 -8.53 1.80 -11.22
N ALA A 24 -8.67 0.46 -11.24
CA ALA A 24 -9.65 -0.22 -12.08
C ALA A 24 -11.10 0.12 -11.69
N ALA A 25 -11.42 0.08 -10.40
CA ALA A 25 -12.74 0.46 -9.91
C ALA A 25 -13.05 1.94 -10.19
N ALA A 26 -12.06 2.84 -10.03
CA ALA A 26 -12.21 4.27 -10.32
C ALA A 26 -12.47 4.52 -11.82
N GLN A 27 -11.74 3.83 -12.70
CA GLN A 27 -11.96 3.94 -14.14
C GLN A 27 -13.36 3.46 -14.54
N ALA A 28 -13.80 2.31 -14.02
CA ALA A 28 -15.14 1.79 -14.27
C ALA A 28 -16.23 2.74 -13.78
N ALA A 29 -16.08 3.29 -12.58
CA ALA A 29 -17.02 4.27 -12.02
C ALA A 29 -17.08 5.55 -12.85
N ALA A 30 -15.94 6.06 -13.33
CA ALA A 30 -15.90 7.21 -14.21
C ALA A 30 -16.54 6.94 -15.59
N ILE A 31 -16.29 5.76 -16.19
CA ILE A 31 -16.93 5.35 -17.45
C ILE A 31 -18.46 5.35 -17.30
N GLN A 32 -18.96 4.72 -16.25
CA GLN A 32 -20.40 4.67 -16.01
C GLN A 32 -20.99 6.07 -15.73
N LEU A 33 -20.32 6.89 -14.91
CA LEU A 33 -20.79 8.22 -14.55
C LEU A 33 -20.82 9.17 -15.73
N LEU A 34 -19.77 9.17 -16.56
CA LEU A 34 -19.59 10.17 -17.62
C LEU A 34 -20.10 9.72 -18.99
N LEU A 35 -20.09 8.41 -19.25
CA LEU A 35 -20.48 7.85 -20.55
C LEU A 35 -21.74 6.98 -20.47
N GLY A 36 -22.25 6.67 -19.28
CA GLY A 36 -23.45 5.83 -19.09
C GLY A 36 -23.23 4.35 -19.45
N VAL A 37 -21.98 3.89 -19.56
CA VAL A 37 -21.64 2.53 -20.01
C VAL A 37 -21.20 1.69 -18.81
N GLU A 38 -21.90 0.58 -18.55
CA GLU A 38 -21.52 -0.39 -17.55
C GLU A 38 -20.28 -1.19 -18.00
N SER A 39 -19.30 -1.31 -17.10
CA SER A 39 -18.07 -2.08 -17.33
C SER A 39 -18.08 -3.35 -16.50
N HIS A 40 -17.67 -4.48 -17.11
CA HIS A 40 -17.47 -5.75 -16.40
C HIS A 40 -15.99 -6.08 -16.19
N ALA A 41 -15.10 -5.45 -16.94
CA ALA A 41 -13.67 -5.52 -16.77
C ALA A 41 -13.00 -4.23 -17.27
N VAL A 42 -11.90 -3.89 -16.65
CA VAL A 42 -11.08 -2.73 -17.03
C VAL A 42 -9.66 -3.20 -17.32
N THR A 43 -9.09 -2.70 -18.41
CA THR A 43 -7.71 -2.99 -18.79
C THR A 43 -6.82 -1.81 -18.43
N LEU A 44 -5.82 -2.06 -17.57
CA LEU A 44 -4.87 -1.05 -17.09
C LEU A 44 -3.43 -1.44 -17.42
N ARG A 45 -2.60 -0.44 -17.70
CA ARG A 45 -1.15 -0.60 -17.71
C ARG A 45 -0.60 -0.25 -16.34
N THR A 46 0.05 -1.22 -15.68
CA THR A 46 0.65 -1.03 -14.37
C THR A 46 1.98 -0.26 -14.45
N PRO A 47 2.46 0.36 -13.36
CA PRO A 47 3.78 0.99 -13.30
C PRO A 47 4.94 0.05 -13.69
N LYS A 48 4.79 -1.26 -13.44
CA LYS A 48 5.74 -2.31 -13.90
C LYS A 48 5.75 -2.48 -15.43
N GLY A 49 4.82 -1.85 -16.15
CA GLY A 49 4.70 -1.95 -17.59
C GLY A 49 3.83 -3.12 -18.07
N MET A 50 3.28 -3.92 -17.16
CA MET A 50 2.39 -5.03 -17.49
C MET A 50 0.97 -4.53 -17.74
N THR A 51 0.30 -5.11 -18.73
CA THR A 51 -1.13 -4.86 -18.98
C THR A 51 -1.96 -5.91 -18.27
N VAL A 52 -2.89 -5.48 -17.42
CA VAL A 52 -3.77 -6.37 -16.65
C VAL A 52 -5.23 -6.08 -16.96
N SER A 53 -6.03 -7.12 -17.13
CA SER A 53 -7.48 -7.03 -17.21
C SER A 53 -8.05 -7.40 -15.84
N VAL A 54 -8.77 -6.46 -15.23
CA VAL A 54 -9.30 -6.56 -13.87
C VAL A 54 -10.81 -6.62 -13.93
N PRO A 55 -11.46 -7.70 -13.46
CA PRO A 55 -12.91 -7.76 -13.31
C PRO A 55 -13.39 -6.67 -12.35
N VAL A 56 -14.46 -5.98 -12.73
CA VAL A 56 -15.08 -4.92 -11.92
C VAL A 56 -16.57 -5.19 -11.77
N TYR A 57 -17.14 -4.76 -10.67
CA TYR A 57 -18.55 -5.03 -10.34
C TYR A 57 -19.22 -3.73 -9.90
N LEU A 58 -20.32 -3.38 -10.56
CA LEU A 58 -21.14 -2.24 -10.21
C LEU A 58 -21.78 -2.46 -8.83
N LEU A 59 -21.71 -1.47 -7.95
CA LEU A 59 -22.35 -1.46 -6.64
C LEU A 59 -23.58 -0.54 -6.65
N GLU A 60 -23.40 0.67 -7.16
CA GLU A 60 -24.43 1.71 -7.18
C GLU A 60 -24.16 2.66 -8.35
N ALA A 61 -25.24 3.10 -9.02
CA ALA A 61 -25.17 4.11 -10.07
C ALA A 61 -26.36 5.07 -9.95
N ASP A 62 -26.03 6.32 -9.62
CA ASP A 62 -26.95 7.46 -9.63
C ASP A 62 -26.50 8.48 -10.68
N ALA A 63 -27.31 9.52 -10.89
CA ALA A 63 -26.99 10.59 -11.83
C ALA A 63 -25.72 11.37 -11.45
N ASP A 64 -25.37 11.42 -10.17
CA ASP A 64 -24.34 12.27 -9.62
C ASP A 64 -23.15 11.51 -9.03
N ARG A 65 -23.29 10.20 -8.85
CA ARG A 65 -22.24 9.33 -8.32
C ARG A 65 -22.40 7.89 -8.79
N VAL A 66 -21.26 7.22 -8.91
CA VAL A 66 -21.20 5.79 -9.26
C VAL A 66 -20.15 5.12 -8.41
N SER A 67 -20.44 3.91 -7.94
CA SER A 67 -19.55 3.07 -7.14
C SER A 67 -19.31 1.72 -7.81
N TYR A 68 -18.05 1.33 -7.90
CA TYR A 68 -17.61 0.02 -8.37
C TYR A 68 -16.72 -0.65 -7.34
N LYS A 69 -16.64 -1.98 -7.40
CA LYS A 69 -15.67 -2.76 -6.63
C LYS A 69 -14.84 -3.69 -7.50
N VAL A 70 -13.69 -4.04 -6.96
CA VAL A 70 -12.82 -5.13 -7.40
C VAL A 70 -12.64 -6.09 -6.24
N VAL A 71 -12.81 -7.39 -6.48
CA VAL A 71 -12.40 -8.42 -5.53
C VAL A 71 -10.89 -8.62 -5.69
N LYS A 72 -10.12 -8.30 -4.66
CA LYS A 72 -8.65 -8.33 -4.75
C LYS A 72 -8.13 -9.75 -4.92
N ASP A 73 -7.34 -9.97 -5.96
CA ASP A 73 -6.61 -11.20 -6.22
C ASP A 73 -5.12 -10.99 -5.92
N SER A 74 -4.65 -11.55 -4.83
CA SER A 74 -3.25 -11.45 -4.39
C SER A 74 -2.33 -12.52 -5.00
N GLY A 75 -2.83 -13.35 -5.91
CA GLY A 75 -2.05 -14.47 -6.43
C GLY A 75 -1.71 -15.48 -5.34
N ASP A 76 -0.47 -15.94 -5.33
CA ASP A 76 0.05 -16.86 -4.31
C ASP A 76 0.73 -16.12 -3.13
N ASP A 77 0.57 -14.80 -3.04
CA ASP A 77 1.04 -14.02 -1.90
C ASP A 77 0.10 -14.18 -0.70
N PRO A 78 0.61 -14.42 0.52
CA PRO A 78 -0.20 -14.57 1.73
C PRO A 78 -0.71 -13.24 2.28
N ASP A 79 -1.11 -12.33 1.42
CA ASP A 79 -1.65 -11.02 1.76
C ASP A 79 -3.01 -11.16 2.48
N VAL A 80 -3.15 -10.52 3.62
CA VAL A 80 -4.39 -10.53 4.43
C VAL A 80 -5.58 -9.91 3.72
N THR A 81 -5.34 -9.11 2.67
CA THR A 81 -6.37 -8.46 1.86
C THR A 81 -6.81 -9.29 0.65
N ASN A 82 -6.32 -10.53 0.50
CA ASN A 82 -6.76 -11.41 -0.58
C ASN A 82 -8.25 -11.72 -0.47
N GLY A 83 -8.98 -11.57 -1.57
CA GLY A 83 -10.42 -11.81 -1.64
C GLY A 83 -11.30 -10.70 -1.06
N THR A 84 -10.71 -9.58 -0.58
CA THR A 84 -11.50 -8.48 -0.04
C THR A 84 -11.98 -7.53 -1.14
N ASP A 85 -13.10 -6.86 -0.88
CA ASP A 85 -13.64 -5.84 -1.77
C ASP A 85 -12.85 -4.53 -1.64
N VAL A 86 -12.28 -4.08 -2.75
CA VAL A 86 -11.71 -2.74 -2.91
C VAL A 86 -12.70 -1.92 -3.72
N CYS A 87 -13.32 -0.94 -3.08
CA CYS A 87 -14.41 -0.16 -3.63
C CYS A 87 -13.95 1.27 -3.94
N VAL A 88 -14.51 1.84 -5.01
CA VAL A 88 -14.30 3.25 -5.34
C VAL A 88 -15.60 3.88 -5.76
N THR A 89 -15.85 5.07 -5.23
CA THR A 89 -16.94 5.95 -5.63
C THR A 89 -16.38 7.14 -6.39
N VAL A 90 -16.93 7.47 -7.54
CA VAL A 90 -16.67 8.71 -8.29
C VAL A 90 -17.95 9.53 -8.31
N ALA A 91 -17.86 10.80 -7.92
CA ALA A 91 -18.99 11.70 -7.81
C ALA A 91 -18.65 13.11 -8.30
N TYR A 92 -19.66 13.86 -8.80
CA TYR A 92 -19.48 15.28 -9.06
C TYR A 92 -19.25 16.07 -7.77
N ALA A 93 -18.20 16.91 -7.74
CA ALA A 93 -17.80 17.63 -6.53
C ALA A 93 -18.79 18.71 -6.05
N LYS A 94 -19.70 19.16 -6.91
CA LYS A 94 -20.72 20.17 -6.58
C LYS A 94 -21.82 19.67 -5.63
N GLN A 95 -22.01 18.37 -5.53
CA GLN A 95 -22.93 17.82 -4.58
C GLN A 95 -22.27 17.71 -3.21
N ARG A 96 -22.80 18.45 -2.24
CA ARG A 96 -22.62 18.12 -0.83
C ARG A 96 -23.14 16.69 -0.70
N VAL A 97 -22.22 15.74 -0.58
CA VAL A 97 -22.56 14.34 -0.39
C VAL A 97 -23.59 14.26 0.72
N ARG A 98 -24.81 13.92 0.33
CA ARG A 98 -25.79 13.45 1.30
C ARG A 98 -25.22 12.14 1.83
N GLU A 99 -24.68 12.24 3.04
CA GLU A 99 -24.39 11.15 3.95
C GLU A 99 -23.60 9.94 3.43
N GLN A 100 -22.29 9.94 3.62
CA GLN A 100 -21.59 9.00 4.51
C GLN A 100 -21.80 7.49 4.26
N ILE A 101 -21.94 7.05 3.01
CA ILE A 101 -21.71 5.61 2.71
C ILE A 101 -20.23 5.32 2.68
N ASP A 102 -19.40 6.29 2.35
CA ASP A 102 -17.94 6.14 2.15
C ASP A 102 -17.09 6.65 3.34
N GLY A 103 -17.69 7.28 4.36
CA GLY A 103 -16.99 7.72 5.58
C GLY A 103 -16.05 8.92 5.42
N SER A 104 -16.05 9.62 4.28
CA SER A 104 -15.23 10.82 4.10
C SER A 104 -15.83 11.99 4.90
N GLN A 105 -15.15 12.39 5.99
CA GLN A 105 -15.68 13.42 6.93
C GLN A 105 -15.11 14.81 6.70
N ASP A 106 -13.88 14.94 6.17
CA ASP A 106 -13.20 16.22 6.01
C ASP A 106 -12.41 16.27 4.70
N ARG A 107 -12.90 17.07 3.76
CA ARG A 107 -12.25 17.26 2.46
C ARG A 107 -10.99 18.13 2.52
N SER A 108 -10.68 18.76 3.65
CA SER A 108 -9.48 19.57 3.82
C SER A 108 -8.20 18.73 3.70
N CYS A 109 -8.29 17.41 3.95
CA CYS A 109 -7.18 16.47 3.85
C CYS A 109 -7.15 15.66 2.54
N ALA A 110 -8.07 15.92 1.59
CA ALA A 110 -8.10 15.22 0.31
C ALA A 110 -6.85 15.53 -0.54
N PHE A 111 -6.44 14.54 -1.30
CA PHE A 111 -5.36 14.72 -2.28
C PHE A 111 -5.86 15.44 -3.52
N THR A 112 -5.00 16.33 -4.05
CA THR A 112 -5.18 16.98 -5.33
C THR A 112 -4.05 16.61 -6.28
N SER A 113 -4.23 16.82 -7.56
CA SER A 113 -3.20 16.59 -8.58
C SER A 113 -2.92 17.88 -9.34
N GLU A 114 -1.65 18.25 -9.45
CA GLU A 114 -1.25 19.40 -10.30
C GLU A 114 -1.59 19.16 -11.78
N SER A 115 -1.44 17.90 -12.24
CA SER A 115 -1.76 17.52 -13.62
C SER A 115 -3.26 17.46 -13.90
N PHE A 116 -4.08 17.21 -12.87
CA PHE A 116 -5.53 17.05 -12.99
C PHE A 116 -6.25 17.84 -11.88
N PRO A 117 -6.23 19.18 -11.91
CA PRO A 117 -6.68 20.02 -10.80
C PRO A 117 -8.20 19.94 -10.53
N TYR A 118 -8.96 19.39 -11.47
CA TYR A 118 -10.40 19.12 -11.33
C TYR A 118 -10.71 17.80 -10.61
N LEU A 119 -9.69 16.99 -10.27
CA LEU A 119 -9.86 15.74 -9.54
C LEU A 119 -9.39 15.88 -8.10
N THR A 120 -10.18 15.34 -7.17
CA THR A 120 -9.79 15.17 -5.77
C THR A 120 -9.94 13.72 -5.35
N LEU A 121 -9.08 13.25 -4.45
CA LEU A 121 -9.07 11.85 -3.99
C LEU A 121 -8.97 11.80 -2.48
N ASP A 122 -9.79 10.96 -1.85
CA ASP A 122 -9.69 10.69 -0.41
C ASP A 122 -9.95 9.21 -0.11
N GLY A 123 -9.71 8.81 1.14
CA GLY A 123 -10.08 7.51 1.69
C GLY A 123 -11.36 7.59 2.49
N GLY A 124 -12.25 6.64 2.28
CA GLY A 124 -13.48 6.44 3.03
C GLY A 124 -13.36 5.33 4.07
N ILE A 125 -14.48 4.65 4.35
CA ILE A 125 -14.58 3.56 5.32
C ILE A 125 -13.49 2.52 5.07
N GLY A 126 -12.80 2.10 6.14
CA GLY A 126 -11.79 1.06 6.09
C GLY A 126 -10.46 1.44 5.42
N ILE A 127 -10.30 2.70 4.97
CA ILE A 127 -9.00 3.26 4.61
C ILE A 127 -8.48 4.05 5.83
N GLY A 128 -7.28 3.69 6.28
CA GLY A 128 -6.69 4.31 7.47
C GLY A 128 -6.29 5.76 7.25
N ARG A 129 -6.25 6.50 8.35
CA ARG A 129 -5.72 7.87 8.41
C ARG A 129 -4.35 7.87 9.06
N VAL A 130 -3.47 8.69 8.54
CA VAL A 130 -2.14 8.88 9.10
C VAL A 130 -2.22 9.73 10.36
N THR A 131 -1.70 9.22 11.47
CA THR A 131 -1.71 9.89 12.79
C THR A 131 -0.31 10.26 13.28
N LYS A 132 0.76 9.78 12.60
CA LYS A 132 2.15 10.04 12.96
C LYS A 132 2.92 10.58 11.76
N GLU A 133 3.92 11.40 12.03
CA GLU A 133 4.88 11.85 11.02
C GLU A 133 5.78 10.71 10.54
N GLY A 134 6.47 10.92 9.40
CA GLY A 134 7.42 9.95 8.82
C GLY A 134 6.83 9.04 7.76
N LEU A 135 5.53 9.14 7.46
CA LEU A 135 4.94 8.56 6.26
C LEU A 135 5.03 9.51 5.07
N GLU A 136 4.70 9.00 3.90
CA GLU A 136 4.65 9.80 2.66
C GLU A 136 3.47 10.79 2.67
N GLN A 137 2.41 10.46 3.40
CA GLN A 137 1.23 11.27 3.57
C GLN A 137 1.37 12.15 4.82
N ALA A 138 0.82 13.35 4.78
CA ALA A 138 0.72 14.20 5.95
C ALA A 138 -0.26 13.63 7.00
N VAL A 139 -0.07 14.02 8.26
CA VAL A 139 -0.99 13.67 9.34
C VAL A 139 -2.42 14.15 8.98
N GLY A 140 -3.41 13.29 9.18
CA GLY A 140 -4.80 13.50 8.82
C GLY A 140 -5.18 13.00 7.42
N GLN A 141 -4.24 12.83 6.51
CA GLN A 141 -4.53 12.32 5.17
C GLN A 141 -4.82 10.81 5.18
N ALA A 142 -5.58 10.36 4.20
CA ALA A 142 -5.79 8.93 3.96
C ALA A 142 -4.48 8.21 3.63
N ALA A 143 -4.32 6.99 4.11
CA ALA A 143 -3.13 6.17 3.86
C ALA A 143 -3.12 5.61 2.42
N ILE A 144 -3.16 6.50 1.42
CA ILE A 144 -3.08 6.16 0.00
C ILE A 144 -1.72 6.63 -0.51
N ASN A 145 -0.84 5.69 -0.88
CA ASN A 145 0.51 6.00 -1.32
C ASN A 145 0.54 6.70 -2.69
N ARG A 146 1.65 7.39 -2.99
CA ARG A 146 1.81 8.22 -4.18
C ARG A 146 1.50 7.48 -5.49
N VAL A 147 2.07 6.30 -5.69
CA VAL A 147 1.87 5.54 -6.94
C VAL A 147 0.41 5.13 -7.13
N PRO A 148 -0.30 4.53 -6.15
CA PRO A 148 -1.75 4.35 -6.20
C PRO A 148 -2.53 5.63 -6.53
N ARG A 149 -2.20 6.77 -5.89
CA ARG A 149 -2.85 8.06 -6.19
C ARG A 149 -2.69 8.45 -7.66
N GLN A 150 -1.45 8.35 -8.18
CA GLN A 150 -1.16 8.63 -9.58
C GLN A 150 -1.94 7.72 -10.53
N MET A 151 -2.01 6.41 -10.22
CA MET A 151 -2.78 5.45 -11.02
C MET A 151 -4.27 5.78 -11.04
N ILE A 152 -4.85 6.11 -9.88
CA ILE A 152 -6.27 6.45 -9.75
C ILE A 152 -6.58 7.75 -10.53
N PHE A 153 -5.80 8.80 -10.32
CA PHE A 153 -5.97 10.07 -11.03
C PHE A 153 -5.84 9.89 -12.55
N ALA A 154 -4.81 9.19 -13.02
CA ALA A 154 -4.61 8.95 -14.44
C ALA A 154 -5.75 8.13 -15.07
N ALA A 155 -6.26 7.12 -14.36
CA ALA A 155 -7.35 6.27 -14.82
C ALA A 155 -8.67 7.06 -14.99
N VAL A 156 -8.99 7.96 -14.06
CA VAL A 156 -10.18 8.81 -14.16
C VAL A 156 -9.99 9.93 -15.19
N ALA A 157 -8.81 10.55 -15.23
CA ALA A 157 -8.51 11.62 -16.19
C ALA A 157 -8.59 11.14 -17.65
N ASP A 158 -8.12 9.93 -17.96
CA ASP A 158 -8.26 9.30 -19.29
C ASP A 158 -9.73 9.21 -19.74
N VAL A 159 -10.63 8.90 -18.79
CA VAL A 159 -12.08 8.85 -19.07
C VAL A 159 -12.65 10.26 -19.25
N CYS A 160 -12.26 11.22 -18.41
CA CYS A 160 -12.68 12.61 -18.53
C CYS A 160 -12.28 13.20 -19.90
N GLU A 161 -11.06 12.91 -20.35
CA GLU A 161 -10.57 13.34 -21.67
C GLU A 161 -11.42 12.74 -22.81
N LYS A 162 -11.69 11.42 -22.77
CA LYS A 162 -12.54 10.73 -23.76
C LYS A 162 -13.98 11.23 -23.76
N ALA A 163 -14.51 11.58 -22.59
CA ALA A 163 -15.84 12.13 -22.43
C ALA A 163 -15.92 13.65 -22.75
N ASN A 164 -14.77 14.31 -22.94
CA ASN A 164 -14.65 15.77 -23.06
C ASN A 164 -15.31 16.50 -21.87
N VAL A 165 -15.09 16.00 -20.65
CA VAL A 165 -15.64 16.54 -19.40
C VAL A 165 -14.50 17.07 -18.53
N SER A 166 -14.64 18.30 -18.03
CA SER A 166 -13.71 18.95 -17.09
C SER A 166 -14.39 19.39 -15.79
N GLU A 167 -15.59 18.89 -15.53
CA GLU A 167 -16.27 19.17 -14.26
C GLU A 167 -15.51 18.55 -13.10
N PRO A 168 -15.45 19.27 -11.94
CA PRO A 168 -14.77 18.75 -10.77
C PRO A 168 -15.38 17.46 -10.26
N LEU A 169 -14.55 16.41 -10.12
CA LEU A 169 -14.92 15.11 -9.58
C LEU A 169 -14.20 14.82 -8.26
N HIS A 170 -14.89 14.12 -7.38
CA HIS A 170 -14.37 13.58 -6.15
C HIS A 170 -14.31 12.05 -6.23
N ILE A 171 -13.17 11.49 -5.88
CA ILE A 171 -12.91 10.05 -5.89
C ILE A 171 -12.72 9.59 -4.44
N THR A 172 -13.47 8.59 -4.00
CA THR A 172 -13.33 8.01 -2.67
C THR A 172 -12.98 6.54 -2.78
N VAL A 173 -11.85 6.12 -2.23
CA VAL A 173 -11.48 4.70 -2.08
C VAL A 173 -11.95 4.21 -0.72
N TRP A 174 -12.61 3.07 -0.68
CA TRP A 174 -13.10 2.49 0.56
C TRP A 174 -13.08 0.95 0.53
N MET A 175 -12.97 0.33 1.72
CA MET A 175 -12.88 -1.12 1.89
C MET A 175 -13.75 -1.51 3.08
N PRO A 176 -14.90 -2.16 2.90
CA PRO A 176 -15.85 -2.45 4.00
C PRO A 176 -15.21 -3.18 5.18
N GLU A 177 -14.33 -4.14 4.91
CA GLU A 177 -13.64 -4.95 5.93
C GLU A 177 -12.31 -4.34 6.41
N GLY A 178 -11.93 -3.16 5.89
CA GLY A 178 -10.61 -2.59 6.04
C GLY A 178 -10.20 -2.33 7.48
N GLU A 179 -11.12 -1.85 8.33
CA GLU A 179 -10.83 -1.61 9.75
C GLU A 179 -10.53 -2.92 10.51
N ALA A 180 -11.31 -3.96 10.25
CA ALA A 180 -11.10 -5.26 10.91
C ALA A 180 -9.79 -5.92 10.46
N LEU A 181 -9.46 -5.82 9.16
CA LEU A 181 -8.25 -6.38 8.59
C LEU A 181 -7.00 -5.60 9.01
N ALA A 182 -7.08 -4.30 9.18
CA ALA A 182 -5.95 -3.46 9.59
C ALA A 182 -5.32 -3.92 10.91
N LYS A 183 -6.12 -4.46 11.83
CA LYS A 183 -5.66 -5.03 13.11
C LYS A 183 -4.69 -6.20 12.93
N ARG A 184 -4.69 -6.84 11.77
CA ARG A 184 -3.80 -7.97 11.42
C ARG A 184 -2.58 -7.55 10.60
N THR A 185 -2.42 -6.24 10.37
CA THR A 185 -1.33 -5.65 9.58
C THR A 185 -0.39 -4.83 10.46
N PHE A 186 0.65 -4.28 9.86
CA PHE A 186 1.55 -3.33 10.51
C PHE A 186 0.99 -1.90 10.61
N ASN A 187 -0.15 -1.60 10.03
CA ASN A 187 -0.72 -0.26 9.97
C ASN A 187 -0.82 0.43 11.33
N PRO A 188 -1.35 -0.20 12.40
CA PRO A 188 -1.42 0.44 13.71
C PRO A 188 -0.04 0.82 14.27
N LYS A 189 0.99 -0.02 14.06
CA LYS A 189 2.37 0.27 14.46
C LYS A 189 2.93 1.49 13.71
N LEU A 190 2.58 1.62 12.44
CA LEU A 190 2.97 2.74 11.58
C LEU A 190 2.15 4.01 11.82
N GLY A 191 1.23 4.02 12.77
CA GLY A 191 0.36 5.17 13.01
C GLY A 191 -0.66 5.39 11.89
N ILE A 192 -1.13 4.31 11.28
CA ILE A 192 -2.25 4.32 10.33
C ILE A 192 -3.44 3.72 11.08
N GLU A 193 -4.43 4.55 11.39
CA GLU A 193 -5.58 4.19 12.21
C GLU A 193 -6.87 4.17 11.41
N GLY A 194 -7.84 3.35 11.86
CA GLY A 194 -9.18 3.26 11.26
C GLY A 194 -9.28 2.43 9.98
N GLY A 195 -8.16 1.87 9.47
CA GLY A 195 -8.23 1.05 8.27
C GLY A 195 -6.90 0.62 7.67
N LEU A 196 -7.01 0.12 6.45
CA LEU A 196 -5.88 -0.33 5.63
C LEU A 196 -5.22 0.84 4.89
N SER A 197 -3.99 0.62 4.45
CA SER A 197 -3.32 1.50 3.48
C SER A 197 -3.51 0.98 2.04
N VAL A 198 -3.64 1.91 1.10
CA VAL A 198 -3.66 1.60 -0.34
C VAL A 198 -2.24 1.65 -0.86
N LEU A 199 -1.67 0.47 -1.11
CA LEU A 199 -0.29 0.25 -1.48
C LEU A 199 -0.16 -0.29 -2.92
N GLY A 200 1.07 -0.23 -3.46
CA GLY A 200 1.43 -0.88 -4.71
C GLY A 200 2.27 0.01 -5.63
N THR A 201 3.59 -0.05 -5.48
CA THR A 201 4.55 0.72 -6.29
C THR A 201 4.67 0.21 -7.73
N SER A 202 4.54 -1.11 -7.92
CA SER A 202 4.63 -1.77 -9.23
C SER A 202 3.27 -2.02 -9.89
N GLY A 203 2.18 -1.94 -9.13
CA GLY A 203 0.83 -2.35 -9.53
C GLY A 203 0.62 -3.87 -9.51
N ILE A 204 1.68 -4.66 -9.44
CA ILE A 204 1.67 -6.12 -9.40
C ILE A 204 2.17 -6.59 -8.04
N LEU A 205 1.48 -7.58 -7.47
CA LEU A 205 1.89 -8.23 -6.24
C LEU A 205 2.70 -9.48 -6.58
N GLU A 206 3.98 -9.46 -6.23
CA GLU A 206 4.88 -10.60 -6.38
C GLU A 206 4.99 -11.36 -5.08
N PRO A 207 4.60 -12.64 -5.04
CA PRO A 207 4.76 -13.46 -3.85
C PRO A 207 6.21 -13.50 -3.36
N MET A 208 6.40 -13.42 -2.04
CA MET A 208 7.72 -13.44 -1.40
C MET A 208 8.66 -12.32 -1.93
N SER A 209 8.15 -11.12 -2.12
CA SER A 209 8.94 -9.98 -2.59
C SER A 209 9.93 -9.52 -1.51
N GLU A 210 11.23 -9.64 -1.79
CA GLU A 210 12.31 -9.13 -0.94
C GLU A 210 12.24 -7.60 -0.83
N GLN A 211 11.98 -6.94 -1.95
CA GLN A 211 11.82 -5.49 -2.02
C GLN A 211 10.71 -4.97 -1.11
N ALA A 212 9.59 -5.71 -0.98
CA ALA A 212 8.51 -5.33 -0.09
C ALA A 212 8.92 -5.38 1.40
N ILE A 213 9.76 -6.37 1.77
CA ILE A 213 10.29 -6.48 3.13
C ILE A 213 11.25 -5.32 3.42
N VAL A 214 12.18 -5.02 2.52
CA VAL A 214 13.12 -3.91 2.66
C VAL A 214 12.39 -2.57 2.72
N ALA A 215 11.38 -2.34 1.88
CA ALA A 215 10.56 -1.14 1.94
C ALA A 215 9.79 -0.98 3.26
N THR A 216 9.38 -2.10 3.89
CA THR A 216 8.77 -2.06 5.23
C THR A 216 9.79 -1.64 6.28
N ILE A 217 11.01 -2.21 6.24
CA ILE A 217 12.13 -1.84 7.12
C ILE A 217 12.45 -0.35 6.98
N GLU A 218 12.56 0.14 5.75
CA GLU A 218 12.81 1.56 5.47
C GLU A 218 11.73 2.45 6.09
N THR A 219 10.47 2.07 5.94
CA THR A 219 9.35 2.84 6.49
C THR A 219 9.41 2.90 8.03
N GLU A 220 9.74 1.79 8.70
CA GLU A 220 9.90 1.76 10.16
C GLU A 220 11.06 2.66 10.61
N ILE A 221 12.21 2.61 9.93
CA ILE A 221 13.39 3.45 10.24
C ILE A 221 13.07 4.94 10.03
N ARG A 222 12.44 5.28 8.90
CA ARG A 222 12.05 6.65 8.59
C ARG A 222 11.12 7.25 9.64
N GLN A 223 10.18 6.46 10.15
CA GLN A 223 9.29 6.90 11.23
C GLN A 223 10.02 7.16 12.53
N LEU A 224 10.94 6.27 12.92
CA LEU A 224 11.80 6.49 14.10
C LEU A 224 12.61 7.78 13.97
N HIS A 225 13.20 8.00 12.79
CA HIS A 225 13.94 9.23 12.51
C HIS A 225 13.04 10.48 12.59
N ALA A 226 11.83 10.42 12.05
CA ALA A 226 10.88 11.56 12.05
C ALA A 226 10.45 11.98 13.45
N VAL A 227 10.41 11.06 14.42
CA VAL A 227 10.15 11.38 15.84
C VAL A 227 11.41 11.71 16.63
N GLY A 228 12.55 11.89 15.95
CA GLY A 228 13.82 12.31 16.57
C GLY A 228 14.59 11.18 17.24
N GLU A 229 14.27 9.91 16.96
CA GLU A 229 15.07 8.79 17.46
C GLU A 229 16.38 8.68 16.71
N GLU A 230 17.47 8.55 17.46
CA GLU A 230 18.82 8.35 16.91
C GLU A 230 19.35 6.93 17.15
N LYS A 231 18.58 6.11 17.91
CA LYS A 231 18.95 4.76 18.33
C LYS A 231 17.92 3.77 17.84
N ILE A 232 18.39 2.65 17.29
CA ILE A 232 17.53 1.63 16.71
C ILE A 232 17.78 0.26 17.33
N LEU A 233 16.71 -0.41 17.76
CA LEU A 233 16.74 -1.82 18.15
C LEU A 233 16.34 -2.67 16.95
N VAL A 234 17.23 -3.55 16.51
CA VAL A 234 16.99 -4.42 15.35
C VAL A 234 16.89 -5.88 15.80
N THR A 235 15.86 -6.56 15.30
CA THR A 235 15.63 -7.97 15.60
C THR A 235 15.40 -8.77 14.31
N PRO A 236 16.18 -9.85 14.05
CA PRO A 236 15.99 -10.68 12.85
C PRO A 236 14.71 -11.55 12.89
N GLY A 237 14.01 -11.60 14.00
CA GLY A 237 12.82 -12.42 14.13
C GLY A 237 12.20 -12.39 15.52
N ASN A 238 11.09 -13.12 15.70
CA ASN A 238 10.26 -13.10 16.92
C ASN A 238 11.03 -13.50 18.19
N TYR A 239 11.97 -14.45 18.10
CA TYR A 239 12.79 -14.84 19.25
C TYR A 239 13.65 -13.68 19.77
N GLY A 240 14.22 -12.88 18.87
CA GLY A 240 14.97 -11.69 19.26
C GLY A 240 14.07 -10.65 19.92
N GLN A 241 12.86 -10.44 19.41
CA GLN A 241 11.88 -9.56 20.03
C GLN A 241 11.45 -10.02 21.42
N ALA A 242 11.11 -11.30 21.57
CA ALA A 242 10.75 -11.86 22.87
C ALA A 242 11.90 -11.72 23.89
N TYR A 243 13.14 -12.03 23.48
CA TYR A 243 14.30 -11.87 24.34
C TYR A 243 14.55 -10.42 24.74
N ALA A 244 14.47 -9.50 23.78
CA ALA A 244 14.65 -8.06 24.03
C ALA A 244 13.60 -7.53 25.03
N SER A 245 12.34 -7.95 24.89
CA SER A 245 11.25 -7.51 25.77
C SER A 245 11.31 -8.20 27.13
N GLU A 246 11.41 -9.54 27.17
CA GLU A 246 11.24 -10.32 28.40
C GLU A 246 12.46 -10.29 29.29
N TYR A 247 13.67 -10.39 28.71
CA TYR A 247 14.92 -10.47 29.46
C TYR A 247 15.65 -9.14 29.54
N LEU A 248 15.76 -8.41 28.44
CA LEU A 248 16.48 -7.14 28.43
C LEU A 248 15.58 -5.96 28.81
N LYS A 249 14.27 -6.16 28.92
CA LYS A 249 13.26 -5.13 29.26
C LYS A 249 13.33 -3.90 28.34
N LEU A 250 13.69 -4.13 27.06
CA LEU A 250 13.76 -3.08 26.07
C LEU A 250 12.36 -2.78 25.49
N ASP A 251 12.15 -1.51 25.19
CA ASP A 251 10.92 -1.05 24.53
C ASP A 251 10.92 -1.47 23.05
N LEU A 252 9.98 -2.34 22.67
CA LEU A 252 9.83 -2.78 21.29
C LEU A 252 9.14 -1.76 20.38
N THR A 253 8.59 -0.68 20.90
CA THR A 253 7.99 0.39 20.08
C THR A 253 9.02 1.05 19.16
N LYS A 254 10.30 1.01 19.55
CA LYS A 254 11.46 1.51 18.81
C LYS A 254 12.23 0.41 18.08
N SER A 255 11.62 -0.75 17.86
CA SER A 255 12.26 -1.89 17.23
C SER A 255 11.88 -2.05 15.78
N VAL A 256 12.86 -2.42 14.96
CA VAL A 256 12.68 -2.78 13.54
C VAL A 256 12.96 -4.27 13.37
N LYS A 257 12.10 -4.93 12.59
CA LYS A 257 12.26 -6.35 12.30
C LYS A 257 12.97 -6.56 10.96
N SER A 258 14.26 -6.84 10.99
CA SER A 258 15.09 -6.95 9.78
C SER A 258 14.92 -8.22 8.97
N SER A 259 14.25 -9.27 9.51
CA SER A 259 14.21 -10.59 8.86
C SER A 259 15.62 -11.10 8.53
N ASN A 260 15.94 -11.38 7.27
CA ASN A 260 17.25 -11.77 6.78
C ASN A 260 18.05 -10.57 6.21
N TYR A 261 17.46 -9.39 6.15
CA TYR A 261 17.99 -8.17 5.48
C TYR A 261 18.71 -7.26 6.46
N ILE A 262 19.67 -7.83 7.24
CA ILE A 262 20.42 -7.06 8.25
C ILE A 262 21.32 -6.03 7.56
N GLY A 263 21.98 -6.41 6.44
CA GLY A 263 22.81 -5.49 5.65
C GLY A 263 22.01 -4.29 5.16
N ASP A 264 20.91 -4.53 4.46
CA ASP A 264 20.02 -3.46 4.00
C ASP A 264 19.50 -2.61 5.16
N THR A 265 19.21 -3.23 6.32
CA THR A 265 18.76 -2.50 7.52
C THR A 265 19.84 -1.58 8.07
N ILE A 266 21.11 -1.99 8.06
CA ILE A 266 22.25 -1.16 8.47
C ILE A 266 22.42 0.01 7.49
N ASP A 267 22.42 -0.26 6.19
CA ASP A 267 22.60 0.76 5.16
C ASP A 267 21.49 1.82 5.24
N LEU A 268 20.23 1.38 5.42
CA LEU A 268 19.11 2.27 5.65
C LEU A 268 19.26 3.07 6.95
N ALA A 269 19.64 2.44 8.07
CA ALA A 269 19.85 3.14 9.33
C ALA A 269 20.91 4.24 9.19
N ILE A 270 22.01 3.96 8.49
CA ILE A 270 23.07 4.95 8.20
C ILE A 270 22.52 6.09 7.33
N SER A 271 21.77 5.77 6.27
CA SER A 271 21.22 6.77 5.35
C SER A 271 20.25 7.74 6.02
N TYR A 272 19.52 7.28 7.05
CA TYR A 272 18.65 8.10 7.88
C TYR A 272 19.35 8.72 9.11
N GLY A 273 20.68 8.56 9.24
CA GLY A 273 21.48 9.23 10.29
C GLY A 273 21.33 8.63 11.68
N MET A 274 20.91 7.36 11.80
CA MET A 274 20.88 6.67 13.09
C MET A 274 22.32 6.54 13.65
N LYS A 275 22.50 6.85 14.93
CA LYS A 275 23.82 6.86 15.61
C LYS A 275 24.15 5.55 16.30
N ASP A 276 23.13 4.89 16.87
CA ASP A 276 23.30 3.64 17.62
C ASP A 276 22.44 2.54 17.01
N PHE A 277 23.03 1.36 16.83
CA PHE A 277 22.39 0.18 16.26
C PHE A 277 22.57 -1.02 17.21
N LEU A 278 21.52 -1.45 17.88
CA LEU A 278 21.51 -2.62 18.74
C LEU A 278 20.86 -3.81 18.05
N LEU A 279 21.64 -4.83 17.71
CA LEU A 279 21.14 -6.09 17.14
C LEU A 279 20.89 -7.12 18.23
N VAL A 280 19.64 -7.57 18.37
CA VAL A 280 19.25 -8.63 19.30
C VAL A 280 18.66 -9.80 18.53
N GLY A 281 19.32 -10.95 18.57
CA GLY A 281 18.91 -12.13 17.82
C GLY A 281 19.35 -13.45 18.45
N ASN A 282 18.71 -14.53 18.05
CA ASN A 282 19.13 -15.87 18.41
C ASN A 282 20.43 -16.24 17.66
N ILE A 283 21.39 -16.82 18.36
CA ILE A 283 22.70 -17.20 17.79
C ILE A 283 22.57 -18.09 16.55
N GLY A 284 21.65 -19.07 16.57
CA GLY A 284 21.42 -19.95 15.43
C GLY A 284 20.91 -19.20 14.19
N LYS A 285 20.11 -18.14 14.36
CA LYS A 285 19.69 -17.27 13.26
C LYS A 285 20.85 -16.44 12.73
N LEU A 286 21.69 -15.87 13.59
CA LEU A 286 22.85 -15.08 13.22
C LEU A 286 23.90 -15.92 12.49
N VAL A 287 24.19 -17.13 12.96
CA VAL A 287 25.08 -18.08 12.29
C VAL A 287 24.54 -18.46 10.90
N LYS A 288 23.23 -18.76 10.79
CA LYS A 288 22.61 -19.04 9.48
C LYS A 288 22.78 -17.89 8.49
N LEU A 289 22.59 -16.65 8.93
CA LEU A 289 22.78 -15.47 8.10
C LEU A 289 24.25 -15.30 7.66
N SER A 290 25.18 -15.51 8.57
CA SER A 290 26.61 -15.52 8.27
C SER A 290 26.99 -16.55 7.20
N LEU A 291 26.43 -17.77 7.29
CA LEU A 291 26.67 -18.84 6.31
C LEU A 291 26.11 -18.52 4.92
N ILE A 292 24.96 -17.83 4.82
CA ILE A 292 24.41 -17.43 3.53
C ILE A 292 25.36 -16.46 2.83
N HIS A 293 25.98 -15.53 3.54
CA HIS A 293 26.96 -14.60 2.98
C HIS A 293 28.29 -15.28 2.60
N ILE A 294 28.67 -16.36 3.26
CA ILE A 294 29.92 -17.09 2.97
C ILE A 294 29.75 -18.06 1.80
N SER A 295 28.57 -18.67 1.66
CA SER A 295 28.29 -19.67 0.63
C SER A 295 27.88 -19.11 -0.74
N GLU A 296 27.56 -17.80 -0.86
CA GLU A 296 27.25 -17.15 -2.13
C GLU A 296 28.12 -15.89 -2.42
N PRO A 297 29.47 -15.96 -2.31
CA PRO A 297 30.32 -14.79 -2.60
C PRO A 297 30.35 -14.39 -4.09
N THR A 298 29.81 -15.24 -4.98
CA THR A 298 29.92 -15.05 -6.44
C THR A 298 28.69 -14.35 -7.06
N ARG A 299 27.62 -14.11 -6.32
CA ARG A 299 26.41 -13.50 -6.88
C ARG A 299 26.50 -11.98 -7.10
N HIS A 300 27.53 -11.32 -6.54
CA HIS A 300 27.77 -9.89 -6.70
C HIS A 300 28.92 -9.52 -7.65
N SER A 301 29.55 -10.48 -8.33
CA SER A 301 30.71 -10.21 -9.20
C SER A 301 30.43 -10.35 -10.71
N LEU A 302 29.15 -10.36 -11.11
CA LEU A 302 28.76 -10.35 -12.53
C LEU A 302 27.75 -9.23 -12.78
N ILE A 303 28.21 -8.02 -12.80
CA ILE A 303 27.68 -6.90 -13.57
C ILE A 303 28.85 -6.23 -14.26
#